data_bad300c41e00d21f16893fa3496ef2cf
#
_entry.id   bad300c41e00d21f16893fa3496ef2cf
#
_cell.length_a   1.000
_cell.length_b   1.000
_cell.length_c   1.000
_cell.angle_alpha   90.00
_cell.angle_beta   90.00
_cell.angle_gamma   90.00
#
_symmetry.space_group_name_H-M   'P 1'
#
loop_
_entity.id
_entity.type
_entity.pdbx_description
1 polymer ?
#
loop_
_entity_poly.entity_id
_entity_poly.type
_entity_poly.pdbx_seq_one_letter_code
_entity_poly.pdbx_strand_id
1 'polypeptide(L)'
;MMGLPGETEESIRTTADFIISLGLDDMNMAKFTPFPGAPLWETIKEAGTFDENWRLMNCLNFVFVPKGIASKERLDYLYNEHVKRFYSDDGWRRKFRGRLWQHRKSLLYLLRHLPSFWSAKNQFEPGKRKT
;
A
#
# COMPACT_ATOMS: atom_id res chain seq x y z
N MET A 1 4.15 -7.12 3.26
CA MET A 1 4.49 -5.98 4.14
C MET A 1 5.85 -5.47 3.68
N MET A 2 6.09 -4.16 3.76
CA MET A 2 7.35 -3.51 3.34
C MET A 2 7.88 -2.61 4.45
N GLY A 3 9.20 -2.46 4.54
CA GLY A 3 9.88 -1.67 5.57
C GLY A 3 10.25 -2.49 6.81
N LEU A 4 10.44 -3.80 6.68
CA LEU A 4 10.83 -4.68 7.78
C LEU A 4 12.28 -4.45 8.20
N PRO A 5 12.64 -4.68 9.47
CA PRO A 5 14.02 -4.75 9.91
C PRO A 5 14.85 -5.67 9.02
N GLY A 6 16.03 -5.20 8.60
CA GLY A 6 16.92 -5.94 7.73
C GLY A 6 16.61 -5.87 6.24
N GLU A 7 15.52 -5.25 5.82
CA GLU A 7 15.26 -5.02 4.39
C GLU A 7 16.26 -4.04 3.78
N THR A 8 16.60 -4.31 2.51
CA THR A 8 17.41 -3.47 1.64
C THR A 8 16.65 -3.14 0.37
N GLU A 9 17.10 -2.16 -0.40
CA GLU A 9 16.47 -1.87 -1.70
C GLU A 9 16.49 -3.08 -2.63
N GLU A 10 17.56 -3.88 -2.60
CA GLU A 10 17.68 -5.08 -3.41
C GLU A 10 16.65 -6.15 -2.99
N SER A 11 16.49 -6.40 -1.70
CA SER A 11 15.50 -7.37 -1.20
C SER A 11 14.07 -6.96 -1.53
N ILE A 12 13.76 -5.64 -1.45
CA ILE A 12 12.47 -5.09 -1.85
C ILE A 12 12.22 -5.31 -3.34
N ARG A 13 13.20 -5.06 -4.22
CA ARG A 13 13.08 -5.27 -5.67
C ARG A 13 12.91 -6.74 -6.01
N THR A 14 13.69 -7.62 -5.37
CA THR A 14 13.57 -9.08 -5.54
C THR A 14 12.19 -9.57 -5.15
N THR A 15 11.64 -9.06 -4.04
CA THR A 15 10.27 -9.37 -3.61
C THR A 15 9.25 -8.87 -4.63
N ALA A 16 9.45 -7.68 -5.21
CA ALA A 16 8.59 -7.14 -6.26
C ALA A 16 8.57 -8.05 -7.50
N ASP A 17 9.75 -8.45 -7.98
CA ASP A 17 9.88 -9.34 -9.12
C ASP A 17 9.21 -10.70 -8.88
N PHE A 18 9.39 -11.25 -7.69
CA PHE A 18 8.73 -12.49 -7.29
C PHE A 18 7.20 -12.35 -7.29
N ILE A 19 6.65 -11.29 -6.67
CA ILE A 19 5.20 -11.08 -6.64
C ILE A 19 4.61 -10.93 -8.05
N ILE A 20 5.30 -10.20 -8.94
CA ILE A 20 4.88 -10.04 -10.34
C ILE A 20 4.91 -11.40 -11.06
N SER A 21 5.94 -12.21 -10.84
CA SER A 21 6.08 -13.54 -11.46
C SER A 21 4.96 -14.50 -11.10
N LEU A 22 4.35 -14.35 -9.92
CA LEU A 22 3.21 -15.15 -9.47
C LEU A 22 1.93 -14.88 -10.28
N GLY A 23 1.87 -13.79 -11.02
CA GLY A 23 0.71 -13.42 -11.82
C GLY A 23 -0.57 -13.29 -11.00
N LEU A 24 -0.49 -12.68 -9.83
CA LEU A 24 -1.62 -12.46 -8.93
C LEU A 24 -2.65 -11.52 -9.56
N ASP A 25 -3.86 -11.61 -9.05
CA ASP A 25 -4.98 -10.79 -9.52
C ASP A 25 -5.04 -9.43 -8.85
N ASP A 26 -4.57 -9.37 -7.62
CA ASP A 26 -4.50 -8.16 -6.80
C ASP A 26 -3.39 -8.28 -5.77
N MET A 27 -2.95 -7.14 -5.24
CA MET A 27 -1.89 -7.05 -4.26
C MET A 27 -2.29 -6.04 -3.16
N ASN A 28 -2.27 -6.49 -1.92
CA ASN A 28 -2.38 -5.59 -0.78
C ASN A 28 -1.04 -5.58 -0.04
N MET A 29 -0.44 -4.40 0.10
CA MET A 29 0.87 -4.23 0.72
C MET A 29 0.79 -3.22 1.87
N ALA A 30 0.89 -3.73 3.09
CA ALA A 30 0.95 -2.91 4.29
C ALA A 30 2.37 -2.38 4.52
N LYS A 31 2.48 -1.19 5.08
CA LYS A 31 3.72 -0.61 5.58
C LYS A 31 4.00 -1.15 6.98
N PHE A 32 5.23 -1.57 7.23
CA PHE A 32 5.60 -2.13 8.53
C PHE A 32 5.43 -1.08 9.63
N THR A 33 4.75 -1.48 10.69
CA THR A 33 4.51 -0.65 11.87
C THR A 33 4.84 -1.50 13.11
N PRO A 34 5.89 -1.16 13.86
CA PRO A 34 6.17 -1.81 15.14
C PRO A 34 5.11 -1.40 16.15
N PHE A 35 4.58 -2.36 16.91
CA PHE A 35 3.61 -2.09 17.95
C PHE A 35 4.19 -2.49 19.32
N PRO A 36 3.85 -1.74 20.41
CA PRO A 36 4.23 -2.08 21.76
C PRO A 36 3.82 -3.50 22.13
N GLY A 37 4.68 -4.19 22.89
CA GLY A 37 4.47 -5.58 23.29
C GLY A 37 4.84 -6.62 22.24
N ALA A 38 5.15 -6.22 21.00
CA ALA A 38 5.74 -7.11 20.02
C ALA A 38 7.24 -7.34 20.34
N PRO A 39 7.79 -8.55 20.13
CA PRO A 39 9.22 -8.82 20.42
C PRO A 39 10.19 -7.83 19.73
N LEU A 40 9.83 -7.34 18.54
CA LEU A 40 10.65 -6.37 17.81
C LEU A 40 10.61 -4.96 18.41
N TRP A 41 9.65 -4.64 19.27
CA TRP A 41 9.51 -3.29 19.83
C TRP A 41 10.76 -2.83 20.60
N GLU A 42 11.33 -3.74 21.42
CA GLU A 42 12.49 -3.44 22.27
C GLU A 42 13.76 -3.14 21.44
N THR A 43 13.90 -3.78 20.29
CA THR A 43 15.11 -3.70 19.45
C THR A 43 14.94 -2.86 18.20
N ILE A 44 13.74 -2.30 17.97
CA ILE A 44 13.42 -1.63 16.71
C ILE A 44 14.35 -0.43 16.40
N LYS A 45 14.73 0.32 17.43
CA LYS A 45 15.63 1.48 17.30
C LYS A 45 17.06 1.09 16.92
N GLU A 46 17.45 -0.16 17.23
CA GLU A 46 18.74 -0.70 16.80
C GLU A 46 18.73 -1.16 15.34
N ALA A 47 17.55 -1.47 14.80
CA ALA A 47 17.38 -1.98 13.44
C ALA A 47 17.18 -0.88 12.38
N GLY A 48 16.90 0.36 12.81
CA GLY A 48 16.66 1.48 11.90
C GLY A 48 16.24 2.77 12.60
N THR A 49 15.67 3.69 11.86
CA THR A 49 15.10 4.92 12.39
C THR A 49 13.61 4.73 12.65
N PHE A 50 13.16 5.00 13.86
CA PHE A 50 11.77 4.83 14.24
C PHE A 50 11.16 6.15 14.75
N ASP A 51 10.08 6.60 14.12
CA ASP A 51 9.23 7.71 14.54
C ASP A 51 8.05 7.17 15.35
N GLU A 52 8.09 7.34 16.67
CA GLU A 52 7.07 6.86 17.61
C GLU A 52 5.82 7.77 17.62
N ASN A 53 5.35 8.14 16.44
CA ASN A 53 4.14 8.94 16.29
C ASN A 53 2.91 8.03 16.17
N TRP A 54 2.21 7.86 17.27
CA TRP A 54 1.02 6.99 17.38
C TRP A 54 -0.07 7.27 16.34
N ARG A 55 -0.21 8.52 15.88
CA ARG A 55 -1.20 8.90 14.86
C ARG A 55 -0.87 8.31 13.47
N LEU A 56 0.40 8.02 13.24
CA LEU A 56 0.89 7.47 11.98
C LEU A 56 1.06 5.94 12.02
N MET A 57 0.92 5.32 13.19
CA MET A 57 1.08 3.87 13.40
C MET A 57 -0.17 3.09 12.99
N ASN A 58 -0.50 3.12 11.71
CA ASN A 58 -1.73 2.55 11.12
C ASN A 58 -1.48 1.65 9.92
N CYS A 59 -0.25 1.19 9.70
CA CYS A 59 0.17 0.37 8.57
C CYS A 59 0.01 1.03 7.18
N LEU A 60 -0.44 2.29 7.13
CA LEU A 60 -0.57 3.09 5.91
C LEU A 60 0.58 4.09 5.75
N ASN A 61 1.32 4.35 6.82
CA ASN A 61 2.46 5.26 6.85
C ASN A 61 3.74 4.51 7.22
N PHE A 62 4.87 4.90 6.64
CA PHE A 62 6.15 4.44 7.16
C PHE A 62 6.52 5.27 8.41
N VAL A 63 6.53 4.61 9.55
CA VAL A 63 7.02 5.12 10.84
C VAL A 63 8.39 4.55 11.19
N PHE A 64 8.80 3.52 10.47
CA PHE A 64 10.10 2.88 10.63
C PHE A 64 10.81 2.81 9.27
N VAL A 65 12.10 3.13 9.28
CA VAL A 65 12.99 3.02 8.11
C VAL A 65 14.16 2.11 8.47
N PRO A 66 14.30 0.93 7.83
CA PRO A 66 15.39 0.01 8.12
C PRO A 66 16.75 0.60 7.71
N LYS A 67 17.83 0.19 8.39
CA LYS A 67 19.20 0.67 8.11
C LYS A 67 19.66 0.49 6.66
N GLY A 68 19.10 -0.47 5.95
CA GLY A 68 19.41 -0.74 4.54
C GLY A 68 18.76 0.24 3.56
N ILE A 69 17.97 1.20 4.03
CA ILE A 69 17.27 2.21 3.21
C ILE A 69 17.70 3.61 3.67
N ALA A 70 18.01 4.47 2.71
CA ALA A 70 18.61 5.79 3.00
C ALA A 70 17.67 6.75 3.74
N SER A 71 16.36 6.72 3.43
CA SER A 71 15.39 7.62 4.05
C SER A 71 13.95 7.12 3.91
N LYS A 72 13.03 7.76 4.62
CA LYS A 72 11.59 7.52 4.50
C LYS A 72 11.06 7.82 3.09
N GLU A 73 11.51 8.92 2.50
CA GLU A 73 11.13 9.33 1.14
C GLU A 73 11.59 8.27 0.12
N ARG A 74 12.77 7.69 0.34
CA ARG A 74 13.28 6.61 -0.49
C ARG A 74 12.43 5.35 -0.35
N LEU A 75 12.01 5.01 0.86
CA LEU A 75 11.13 3.87 1.12
C LEU A 75 9.74 4.08 0.52
N ASP A 76 9.17 5.31 0.62
CA ASP A 76 7.91 5.66 -0.05
C ASP A 76 8.04 5.59 -1.58
N TYR A 77 9.16 6.00 -2.14
CA TYR A 77 9.44 5.86 -3.57
C TYR A 77 9.44 4.39 -4.01
N LEU A 78 10.16 3.53 -3.28
CA LEU A 78 10.23 2.08 -3.56
C LEU A 78 8.84 1.43 -3.45
N TYR A 79 8.06 1.83 -2.46
CA TYR A 79 6.68 1.36 -2.31
C TYR A 79 5.83 1.71 -3.53
N ASN A 80 5.86 2.98 -3.95
CA ASN A 80 5.09 3.45 -5.10
C ASN A 80 5.59 2.83 -6.41
N GLU A 81 6.90 2.65 -6.58
CA GLU A 81 7.50 1.95 -7.71
C GLU A 81 6.99 0.50 -7.78
N HIS A 82 6.97 -0.21 -6.65
CA HIS A 82 6.49 -1.58 -6.55
C HIS A 82 5.01 -1.70 -6.95
N VAL A 83 4.16 -0.85 -6.38
CA VAL A 83 2.73 -0.81 -6.70
C VAL A 83 2.52 -0.52 -8.19
N LYS A 84 3.22 0.50 -8.71
CA LYS A 84 3.13 0.87 -10.13
C LYS A 84 3.58 -0.26 -11.05
N ARG A 85 4.69 -0.95 -10.74
CA ARG A 85 5.19 -2.08 -11.54
C ARG A 85 4.18 -3.22 -11.58
N PHE A 86 3.58 -3.58 -10.42
CA PHE A 86 2.57 -4.65 -10.36
C PHE A 86 1.37 -4.36 -11.26
N TYR A 87 0.75 -3.18 -11.14
CA TYR A 87 -0.43 -2.82 -11.93
C TYR A 87 -0.12 -2.41 -13.37
N SER A 88 1.16 -2.23 -13.72
CA SER A 88 1.60 -1.95 -15.09
C SER A 88 2.03 -3.22 -15.83
N ASP A 89 2.09 -4.37 -15.16
CA ASP A 89 2.44 -5.64 -15.78
C ASP A 89 1.42 -6.04 -16.86
N ASP A 90 1.92 -6.50 -18.00
CA ASP A 90 1.05 -6.84 -19.14
C ASP A 90 0.18 -8.07 -18.88
N GLY A 91 0.65 -9.02 -18.06
CA GLY A 91 -0.12 -10.18 -17.63
C GLY A 91 -1.30 -9.74 -16.78
N TRP A 92 -1.06 -8.86 -15.80
CA TRP A 92 -2.11 -8.29 -14.96
C TRP A 92 -3.13 -7.49 -15.78
N ARG A 93 -2.66 -6.61 -16.68
CA ARG A 93 -3.52 -5.81 -17.56
C ARG A 93 -4.42 -6.65 -18.46
N ARG A 94 -3.90 -7.77 -18.97
CA ARG A 94 -4.65 -8.71 -19.81
C ARG A 94 -5.77 -9.38 -19.01
N LYS A 95 -5.45 -9.86 -17.80
CA LYS A 95 -6.43 -10.46 -16.89
C LYS A 95 -7.49 -9.45 -16.47
N PHE A 96 -7.09 -8.22 -16.11
CA PHE A 96 -8.00 -7.17 -15.72
C PHE A 96 -8.99 -6.80 -16.82
N ARG A 97 -8.51 -6.64 -18.07
CA ARG A 97 -9.39 -6.41 -19.24
C ARG A 97 -10.38 -7.54 -19.44
N GLY A 98 -9.93 -8.78 -19.30
CA GLY A 98 -10.82 -9.96 -19.38
C GLY A 98 -11.94 -9.93 -18.35
N ARG A 99 -11.61 -9.57 -17.10
CA ARG A 99 -12.62 -9.43 -16.03
C ARG A 99 -13.60 -8.29 -16.29
N LEU A 100 -13.12 -7.13 -16.72
CA LEU A 100 -13.99 -6.01 -17.11
C LEU A 100 -15.01 -6.45 -18.17
N TRP A 101 -14.57 -7.23 -19.15
CA TRP A 101 -15.46 -7.75 -20.19
C TRP A 101 -16.48 -8.74 -19.63
N GLN A 102 -16.06 -9.66 -18.75
CA GLN A 102 -16.96 -10.62 -18.09
C GLN A 102 -18.01 -9.91 -17.22
N HIS A 103 -17.62 -8.86 -16.52
CA HIS A 103 -18.46 -8.11 -15.58
C HIS A 103 -19.00 -6.81 -16.14
N ARG A 104 -19.08 -6.66 -17.47
CA ARG A 104 -19.51 -5.40 -18.13
C ARG A 104 -20.87 -4.87 -17.64
N LYS A 105 -21.80 -5.75 -17.26
CA LYS A 105 -23.11 -5.35 -16.73
C LYS A 105 -22.97 -4.68 -15.36
N SER A 106 -22.14 -5.25 -14.47
CA SER A 106 -21.85 -4.67 -13.15
C SER A 106 -21.09 -3.34 -13.28
N LEU A 107 -20.18 -3.24 -14.25
CA LEU A 107 -19.47 -2.01 -14.54
C LEU A 107 -20.42 -0.91 -15.01
N LEU A 108 -21.33 -1.21 -15.94
CA LEU A 108 -22.36 -0.27 -16.38
C LEU A 108 -23.28 0.17 -15.25
N TYR A 109 -23.63 -0.76 -14.35
CA TYR A 109 -24.41 -0.43 -13.15
C TYR A 109 -23.63 0.54 -12.25
N LEU A 110 -22.36 0.27 -11.96
CA LEU A 110 -21.52 1.15 -11.16
C LEU A 110 -21.36 2.53 -11.79
N LEU A 111 -21.10 2.61 -13.10
CA LEU A 111 -20.98 3.87 -13.83
C LEU A 111 -22.28 4.69 -13.76
N ARG A 112 -23.43 4.05 -13.87
CA ARG A 112 -24.74 4.70 -13.76
C ARG A 112 -25.01 5.27 -12.35
N HIS A 113 -24.44 4.65 -11.31
CA HIS A 113 -24.63 5.04 -9.91
C HIS A 113 -23.46 5.83 -9.30
N LEU A 114 -22.40 6.12 -10.08
CA LEU A 114 -21.27 6.93 -9.63
C LEU A 114 -21.67 8.28 -8.98
N PRO A 115 -22.64 9.04 -9.51
CA PRO A 115 -23.06 10.29 -8.89
C PRO A 115 -23.57 10.10 -7.46
N SER A 116 -24.29 8.99 -7.20
CA SER A 116 -24.83 8.66 -5.87
C SER A 116 -23.71 8.33 -4.87
N PHE A 117 -22.66 7.63 -5.31
CA PHE A 117 -21.48 7.35 -4.48
C PHE A 117 -20.70 8.62 -4.16
N TRP A 118 -20.58 9.54 -5.08
CA TRP A 118 -19.88 10.81 -4.85
C TRP A 118 -20.67 11.73 -3.92
N SER A 119 -21.99 11.75 -4.02
CA SER A 119 -22.86 12.45 -3.08
C SER A 119 -22.73 11.88 -1.65
N ALA A 120 -22.66 10.56 -1.50
CA ALA A 120 -22.49 9.93 -0.20
C ALA A 120 -21.11 10.25 0.42
N LYS A 121 -20.02 10.32 -0.38
CA LYS A 121 -18.68 10.69 0.12
C LYS A 121 -18.69 12.08 0.75
N ASN A 122 -19.39 13.04 0.16
CA ASN A 122 -19.47 14.41 0.68
C ASN A 122 -20.24 14.52 1.99
N GLN A 123 -21.05 13.51 2.35
CA GLN A 123 -21.76 13.46 3.63
C GLN A 123 -20.87 12.91 4.77
N PHE A 124 -19.80 12.20 4.44
CA PHE A 124 -18.88 11.60 5.42
C PHE A 124 -17.59 12.42 5.65
N GLU A 125 -17.44 13.62 5.08
CA GLU A 125 -16.36 14.51 5.46
C GLU A 125 -16.64 15.10 6.87
N PRO A 126 -15.90 14.69 7.93
CA PRO A 126 -16.08 15.24 9.26
C PRO A 126 -15.50 16.66 9.28
N GLY A 127 -16.30 17.67 9.00
CA GLY A 127 -15.81 19.07 9.05
C GLY A 127 -16.77 20.14 8.57
N LYS A 128 -17.87 19.81 7.92
CA LYS A 128 -18.88 20.80 7.51
C LYS A 128 -20.23 20.58 8.20
N ARG A 129 -20.25 20.73 9.54
CA ARG A 129 -21.50 21.08 10.19
C ARG A 129 -21.76 22.55 9.88
N LYS A 130 -22.77 22.83 9.08
CA LYS A 130 -23.33 24.18 8.97
C LYS A 130 -23.83 24.58 10.36
N THR A 131 -23.22 25.61 10.93
CA THR A 131 -23.78 26.42 12.02
C THR A 131 -25.03 27.14 11.53
#